data_a0a791ffbf8da02d8ffaf60ad6e20323
#
_entry.id   a0a791ffbf8da02d8ffaf60ad6e20323
#
_cell.length_a   1.000
_cell.length_b   1.000
_cell.length_c   1.000
_cell.angle_alpha   90.00
_cell.angle_beta   90.00
_cell.angle_gamma   90.00
#
_symmetry.space_group_name_H-M   'P 1'
#
loop_
_entity.id
_entity.type
_entity.pdbx_description
1 polymer ?
#
loop_
_entity_poly.entity_id
_entity_poly.type
_entity_poly.pdbx_seq_one_letter_code
_entity_poly.pdbx_strand_id
1 'polypeptide(L)'
;IITIDKSKIPYEFQYEANGTVWTLGIKEHTFSGGQIRIDLKDESESLIVSDWKPRYGVPLFYPYMQDENGNLNQSMPSKYFTFQSVDGKEYDITYDNLETNVFLTVSDDI
;
A
#
# COMPACT_ATOMS: atom_id res chain seq x y z
N ILE A 1 11.61 -0.82 4.53
CA ILE A 1 10.43 -0.31 5.26
C ILE A 1 10.17 1.13 4.83
N ILE A 2 8.92 1.39 4.50
CA ILE A 2 8.46 2.76 4.23
C ILE A 2 7.87 3.31 5.50
N THR A 3 8.44 4.41 6.00
CA THR A 3 7.92 5.07 7.19
C THR A 3 6.72 5.94 6.84
N ILE A 4 5.61 5.69 7.53
CA ILE A 4 4.37 6.45 7.36
C ILE A 4 4.20 7.39 8.54
N ASP A 5 4.03 8.69 8.26
CA ASP A 5 3.78 9.67 9.31
C ASP A 5 2.28 9.72 9.60
N LYS A 6 1.86 9.04 10.66
CA LYS A 6 0.46 8.95 11.07
C LYS A 6 -0.16 10.33 11.31
N SER A 7 0.64 11.28 11.78
CA SER A 7 0.12 12.62 12.10
C SER A 7 -0.31 13.40 10.86
N LYS A 8 0.12 12.97 9.68
CA LYS A 8 -0.21 13.62 8.42
C LYS A 8 -1.39 13.01 7.70
N ILE A 9 -1.89 11.86 8.15
CA ILE A 9 -3.00 11.16 7.49
C ILE A 9 -4.27 12.03 7.54
N PRO A 10 -4.97 12.25 6.40
CA PRO A 10 -4.67 11.71 5.07
C PRO A 10 -3.57 12.49 4.35
N TYR A 11 -2.68 11.79 3.67
CA TYR A 11 -1.65 12.42 2.85
C TYR A 11 -1.18 11.48 1.75
N GLU A 12 -0.39 12.03 0.81
CA GLU A 12 0.21 11.26 -0.28
C GLU A 12 1.72 11.32 -0.16
N PHE A 13 2.39 10.24 -0.59
CA PHE A 13 3.84 10.22 -0.74
C PHE A 13 4.20 9.51 -2.03
N GLN A 14 5.38 9.84 -2.56
CA GLN A 14 5.86 9.27 -3.81
C GLN A 14 6.85 8.15 -3.55
N TYR A 15 6.85 7.16 -4.45
CA TYR A 15 7.79 6.06 -4.42
C TYR A 15 8.25 5.75 -5.84
N GLU A 16 9.57 5.70 -6.05
CA GLU A 16 10.13 5.36 -7.36
C GLU A 16 10.38 3.85 -7.42
N ALA A 17 9.82 3.20 -8.44
CA ALA A 17 10.01 1.79 -8.71
C ALA A 17 10.48 1.64 -10.16
N ASN A 18 11.74 1.21 -10.34
CA ASN A 18 12.36 0.99 -11.64
C ASN A 18 12.22 2.19 -12.60
N GLY A 19 12.48 3.38 -12.07
CA GLY A 19 12.48 4.61 -12.86
C GLY A 19 11.12 5.25 -13.04
N THR A 20 10.06 4.66 -12.52
CA THR A 20 8.70 5.22 -12.56
C THR A 20 8.30 5.68 -11.17
N VAL A 21 7.78 6.89 -11.08
CA VAL A 21 7.33 7.46 -9.81
C VAL A 21 5.84 7.18 -9.63
N TRP A 22 5.50 6.56 -8.52
CA TRP A 22 4.13 6.25 -8.12
C TRP A 22 3.76 7.08 -6.91
N THR A 23 2.49 7.45 -6.79
CA THR A 23 1.98 8.16 -5.62
C THR A 23 1.03 7.26 -4.86
N LEU A 24 1.32 7.05 -3.58
CA LEU A 24 0.44 6.30 -2.68
C LEU A 24 -0.25 7.29 -1.75
N GLY A 25 -1.58 7.22 -1.70
CA GLY A 25 -2.37 8.02 -0.78
C GLY A 25 -2.83 7.17 0.38
N ILE A 26 -2.68 7.68 1.59
CA ILE A 26 -3.09 6.98 2.81
C ILE A 26 -4.18 7.77 3.49
N LYS A 27 -5.29 7.10 3.77
CA LYS A 27 -6.43 7.71 4.45
C LYS A 27 -7.03 6.76 5.48
N GLU A 28 -7.82 7.29 6.38
CA GLU A 28 -8.45 6.55 7.46
C GLU A 28 -9.97 6.60 7.32
N HIS A 29 -10.61 5.44 7.40
CA HIS A 29 -12.06 5.34 7.45
C HIS A 29 -12.51 5.23 8.91
N THR A 30 -12.89 6.34 9.50
CA THR A 30 -13.27 6.41 10.90
C THR A 30 -14.51 5.57 11.23
N PHE A 31 -15.46 5.49 10.28
CA PHE A 31 -16.66 4.68 10.44
C PHE A 31 -16.37 3.17 10.49
N SER A 32 -15.20 2.77 10.05
CA SER A 32 -14.79 1.36 10.02
C SER A 32 -13.73 1.05 11.08
N GLY A 33 -13.79 1.75 12.22
CA GLY A 33 -12.85 1.51 13.31
C GLY A 33 -11.43 2.01 13.04
N GLY A 34 -11.29 3.06 12.23
CA GLY A 34 -9.98 3.62 11.91
C GLY A 34 -9.24 2.82 10.84
N GLN A 35 -9.94 2.06 10.01
CA GLN A 35 -9.34 1.25 8.96
C GLN A 35 -8.59 2.11 7.97
N ILE A 36 -7.38 1.68 7.63
CA ILE A 36 -6.55 2.37 6.64
C ILE A 36 -7.01 1.98 5.24
N ARG A 37 -6.99 2.94 4.33
CA ARG A 37 -7.27 2.75 2.90
C ARG A 37 -6.17 3.38 2.09
N ILE A 38 -5.86 2.78 0.95
CA ILE A 38 -4.73 3.18 0.11
C ILE A 38 -5.23 3.49 -1.30
N ASP A 39 -4.79 4.64 -1.82
CA ASP A 39 -4.98 5.00 -3.22
C ASP A 39 -3.65 4.85 -3.96
N LEU A 40 -3.71 4.56 -5.24
CA LEU A 40 -2.54 4.51 -6.11
C LEU A 40 -2.75 5.41 -7.31
N LYS A 41 -1.77 6.30 -7.56
CA LYS A 41 -1.72 7.14 -8.76
C LYS A 41 -0.47 6.82 -9.55
N ASP A 42 -0.56 6.91 -10.88
CA ASP A 42 0.59 6.72 -11.76
C ASP A 42 1.44 8.01 -11.86
N GLU A 43 2.45 7.96 -12.73
CA GLU A 43 3.37 9.07 -12.93
C GLU A 43 2.69 10.33 -13.46
N SER A 44 1.57 10.16 -14.16
CA SER A 44 0.74 11.27 -14.66
C SER A 44 -0.26 11.77 -13.61
N GLU A 45 -0.19 11.24 -12.39
CA GLU A 45 -1.12 11.50 -11.30
C GLU A 45 -2.56 11.06 -11.60
N SER A 46 -2.71 10.13 -12.54
CA SER A 46 -4.00 9.49 -12.79
C SER A 46 -4.26 8.43 -11.73
N LEU A 47 -5.46 8.45 -11.16
CA LEU A 47 -5.86 7.49 -10.13
C LEU A 47 -6.05 6.11 -10.76
N ILE A 48 -5.25 5.15 -10.33
CA ILE A 48 -5.26 3.78 -10.82
C ILE A 48 -6.11 2.89 -9.94
N VAL A 49 -5.91 2.99 -8.63
CA VAL A 49 -6.69 2.23 -7.63
C VAL A 49 -7.15 3.20 -6.56
N SER A 50 -8.43 3.14 -6.22
CA SER A 50 -9.02 4.01 -5.20
C SER A 50 -9.52 3.17 -4.03
N ASP A 51 -9.21 3.64 -2.83
CA ASP A 51 -9.81 3.13 -1.59
C ASP A 51 -9.54 1.65 -1.35
N TRP A 52 -8.33 1.20 -1.69
CA TRP A 52 -7.91 -0.19 -1.48
C TRP A 52 -7.86 -0.50 0.01
N LYS A 53 -8.48 -1.61 0.40
CA LYS A 53 -8.46 -2.10 1.78
C LYS A 53 -7.27 -3.03 1.98
N PRO A 54 -6.19 -2.58 2.64
CA PRO A 54 -5.05 -3.46 2.87
C PRO A 54 -5.37 -4.56 3.86
N ARG A 55 -4.71 -5.70 3.67
CA ARG A 55 -4.78 -6.84 4.58
C ARG A 55 -3.38 -7.23 5.01
N TYR A 56 -3.26 -7.74 6.21
CA TYR A 56 -1.98 -8.18 6.73
C TYR A 56 -1.37 -9.27 5.83
N GLY A 57 -0.09 -9.08 5.48
CA GLY A 57 0.66 -10.07 4.74
C GLY A 57 0.29 -10.22 3.27
N VAL A 58 -0.68 -9.44 2.79
CA VAL A 58 -1.11 -9.49 1.39
C VAL A 58 -0.58 -8.26 0.65
N PRO A 59 0.12 -8.44 -0.47
CA PRO A 59 0.62 -7.29 -1.24
C PRO A 59 -0.52 -6.35 -1.63
N LEU A 60 -0.27 -5.04 -1.51
CA LEU A 60 -1.25 -4.03 -1.92
C LEU A 60 -1.57 -4.21 -3.40
N PHE A 61 -2.84 -4.05 -3.74
CA PHE A 61 -3.33 -4.09 -5.12
C PHE A 61 -3.12 -5.45 -5.80
N TYR A 62 -2.99 -6.51 -5.01
CA TYR A 62 -2.62 -7.84 -5.49
C TYR A 62 -3.39 -8.31 -6.73
N PRO A 63 -4.74 -8.20 -6.79
CA PRO A 63 -5.47 -8.66 -7.98
C PRO A 63 -5.11 -7.91 -9.26
N TYR A 64 -4.57 -6.70 -9.14
CA TYR A 64 -4.22 -5.86 -10.29
C TYR A 64 -2.75 -5.96 -10.69
N MET A 65 -1.93 -6.67 -9.89
CA MET A 65 -0.48 -6.75 -10.13
C MET A 65 -0.12 -7.68 -11.28
N GLN A 66 -1.00 -8.58 -11.65
CA GLN A 66 -0.81 -9.51 -12.77
C GLN A 66 -1.87 -9.32 -13.82
N ASP A 67 -1.50 -9.54 -15.09
CA ASP A 67 -2.46 -9.53 -16.18
C ASP A 67 -3.17 -10.90 -16.27
N GLU A 68 -4.06 -11.05 -17.25
CA GLU A 68 -4.85 -12.27 -17.42
C GLU A 68 -4.00 -13.51 -17.76
N ASN A 69 -2.75 -13.30 -18.21
CA ASN A 69 -1.83 -14.37 -18.54
C ASN A 69 -0.88 -14.69 -17.38
N GLY A 70 -1.04 -14.05 -16.22
CA GLY A 70 -0.19 -14.24 -15.06
C GLY A 70 1.13 -13.49 -15.09
N ASN A 71 1.34 -12.62 -16.08
CA ASN A 71 2.52 -11.79 -16.18
C ASN A 71 2.36 -10.51 -15.37
N LEU A 72 3.48 -9.89 -14.98
CA LEU A 72 3.43 -8.61 -14.28
C LEU A 72 2.71 -7.56 -15.14
N ASN A 73 1.72 -6.91 -14.53
CA ASN A 73 0.97 -5.86 -15.20
C ASN A 73 1.83 -4.60 -15.32
N GLN A 74 2.13 -4.18 -16.54
CA GLN A 74 2.98 -3.02 -16.80
C GLN A 74 2.36 -1.69 -16.33
N SER A 75 1.05 -1.69 -16.08
CA SER A 75 0.35 -0.50 -15.57
C SER A 75 0.40 -0.39 -14.05
N MET A 76 1.10 -1.29 -13.38
CA MET A 76 1.22 -1.33 -11.92
C MET A 76 2.68 -1.23 -11.49
N PRO A 77 2.94 -0.83 -10.25
CA PRO A 77 4.32 -0.80 -9.74
C PRO A 77 4.99 -2.17 -9.85
N SER A 78 6.28 -2.18 -10.14
CA SER A 78 7.06 -3.42 -10.27
C SER A 78 7.55 -3.96 -8.92
N LYS A 79 7.06 -3.43 -7.82
CA LYS A 79 7.42 -3.87 -6.46
C LYS A 79 6.16 -4.19 -5.68
N TYR A 80 6.29 -5.08 -4.70
CA TYR A 80 5.20 -5.41 -3.80
C TYR A 80 5.30 -4.59 -2.52
N PHE A 81 4.20 -3.98 -2.14
CA PHE A 81 4.06 -3.24 -0.87
C PHE A 81 3.18 -4.08 0.05
N THR A 82 3.71 -4.44 1.22
CA THR A 82 3.00 -5.37 2.12
C THR A 82 3.10 -4.86 3.56
N PHE A 83 1.97 -4.86 4.27
CA PHE A 83 2.00 -4.57 5.71
C PHE A 83 2.37 -5.85 6.46
N GLN A 84 3.40 -5.74 7.31
CA GLN A 84 3.89 -6.84 8.12
C GLN A 84 4.17 -6.36 9.55
N SER A 85 4.24 -7.30 10.48
CA SER A 85 4.56 -7.00 11.87
C SER A 85 5.96 -7.49 12.22
N VAL A 86 6.53 -6.93 13.31
CA VAL A 86 7.85 -7.35 13.80
C VAL A 86 7.76 -8.66 14.55
N ASP A 87 6.63 -8.94 15.19
CA ASP A 87 6.43 -10.13 16.02
C ASP A 87 5.82 -11.30 15.25
N GLY A 88 5.54 -11.13 13.97
CA GLY A 88 4.97 -12.18 13.12
C GLY A 88 3.49 -12.46 13.34
N LYS A 89 2.82 -11.70 14.19
CA LYS A 89 1.38 -11.85 14.43
C LYS A 89 0.59 -11.05 13.42
N GLU A 90 -0.60 -11.52 13.09
CA GLU A 90 -1.52 -10.80 12.21
C GLU A 90 -2.23 -9.70 12.98
N TYR A 91 -2.32 -8.55 12.38
CA TYR A 91 -3.04 -7.39 12.91
C TYR A 91 -3.91 -6.79 11.82
N ASP A 92 -5.04 -6.21 12.23
CA ASP A 92 -5.83 -5.39 11.32
C ASP A 92 -5.03 -4.13 10.94
N ILE A 93 -5.18 -3.69 9.70
CA ILE A 93 -4.48 -2.50 9.23
C ILE A 93 -5.34 -1.28 9.58
N THR A 94 -5.13 -0.76 10.77
CA THR A 94 -5.87 0.37 11.33
C THR A 94 -4.91 1.48 11.71
N TYR A 95 -5.48 2.66 11.96
CA TYR A 95 -4.68 3.80 12.41
C TYR A 95 -3.90 3.47 13.69
N ASP A 96 -4.53 2.78 14.64
CA ASP A 96 -3.89 2.46 15.92
C ASP A 96 -2.72 1.48 15.76
N ASN A 97 -2.86 0.51 14.86
CA ASN A 97 -1.82 -0.50 14.65
C ASN A 97 -0.70 0.00 13.74
N LEU A 98 -0.98 0.99 12.90
CA LEU A 98 -0.01 1.51 11.92
C LEU A 98 1.20 2.12 12.64
N GLU A 99 2.41 1.72 12.22
CA GLU A 99 3.70 2.14 12.79
C GLU A 99 3.89 1.75 14.26
N THR A 100 2.95 1.02 14.83
CA THR A 100 3.04 0.47 16.19
C THR A 100 3.21 -1.03 16.14
N ASN A 101 2.31 -1.71 15.45
CA ASN A 101 2.31 -3.18 15.29
C ASN A 101 2.58 -3.58 13.86
N VAL A 102 2.16 -2.78 12.89
CA VAL A 102 2.33 -3.08 11.47
C VAL A 102 3.10 -1.97 10.76
N PHE A 103 3.91 -2.38 9.79
CA PHE A 103 4.79 -1.49 9.02
C PHE A 103 4.69 -1.83 7.55
N LEU A 104 4.75 -0.83 6.69
CA LEU A 104 4.72 -1.04 5.25
C LEU A 104 6.12 -1.43 4.77
N THR A 105 6.22 -2.59 4.14
CA THR A 105 7.48 -3.09 3.57
C THR A 105 7.41 -3.12 2.06
N VAL A 106 8.58 -3.09 1.42
CA VAL A 106 8.71 -3.15 -0.04
C VAL A 106 9.55 -4.35 -0.38
N SER A 107 9.12 -5.12 -1.39
CA SER A 107 9.84 -6.29 -1.85
C SER A 107 9.91 -6.31 -3.37
N ASP A 108 11.06 -6.73 -3.91
CA ASP A 108 11.24 -6.99 -5.33
C ASP A 108 10.81 -8.41 -5.70
N ASP A 109 10.58 -9.24 -4.71
CA ASP A 109 10.24 -10.65 -4.92
C ASP A 109 8.81 -10.78 -5.44
N ILE A 110 8.76 -11.14 -6.64
CA ILE A 110 7.52 -11.44 -7.34
C ILE A 110 7.29 -12.94 -7.32
#